data_eb405abf35d0f476220fb444463454b1
#
_entry.id   eb405abf35d0f476220fb444463454b1
#
_cell.length_a   1.000
_cell.length_b   1.000
_cell.length_c   1.000
_cell.angle_alpha   90.00
_cell.angle_beta   90.00
_cell.angle_gamma   90.00
#
_symmetry.space_group_name_H-M   'P 1'
#
loop_
_entity.id
_entity.type
_entity.pdbx_description
1 polymer ?
#
loop_
_entity_poly.entity_id
_entity_poly.type
_entity_poly.pdbx_seq_one_letter_code
_entity_poly.pdbx_strand_id
1 'polypeptide(L)'
;MSAPNPPQARRQRLTLVLLALLFFAPLGLAFCAYYGLHWRPGTRVNHGKLIEPPRPIPALSLPRVALVGDAPATGGGAAGADLFKGKWTLLYWGPGACAAACRTELYNTRQVRAALRQDDRVQRVFVADGACCDLDFLRTQHPDLVTVRATPEAAPLLALLKLGSADEPAAADRVYLVDPLGNLMMSYPPDARPKGMLEDLKRLLGLSHVG
;
A
#
# COMPACT_ATOMS: atom_id res chain seq x y z
N MET A 1 -60.33 35.61 -2.01
CA MET A 1 -59.42 34.45 -1.77
C MET A 1 -60.29 33.24 -1.42
N SER A 2 -60.61 32.36 -2.39
CA SER A 2 -61.47 31.19 -2.17
C SER A 2 -60.72 30.11 -1.46
N ALA A 3 -61.25 29.63 -0.33
CA ALA A 3 -60.67 28.51 0.42
C ALA A 3 -60.66 27.24 -0.45
N PRO A 4 -59.58 26.46 -0.47
CA PRO A 4 -59.50 25.26 -1.27
C PRO A 4 -60.54 24.22 -0.84
N ASN A 5 -61.20 23.60 -1.81
CA ASN A 5 -62.22 22.57 -1.60
C ASN A 5 -61.61 21.36 -0.85
N PRO A 6 -62.24 20.82 0.23
CA PRO A 6 -61.65 19.77 1.08
C PRO A 6 -61.02 18.56 0.37
N PRO A 7 -61.57 18.08 -0.78
CA PRO A 7 -60.91 16.99 -1.53
C PRO A 7 -59.59 17.42 -2.22
N GLN A 8 -59.46 18.70 -2.62
CA GLN A 8 -58.23 19.23 -3.22
C GLN A 8 -57.12 19.40 -2.17
N ALA A 9 -57.44 19.89 -1.00
CA ALA A 9 -56.50 20.00 0.12
C ALA A 9 -55.93 18.64 0.54
N ARG A 10 -56.74 17.58 0.56
CA ARG A 10 -56.31 16.22 0.86
C ARG A 10 -55.37 15.66 -0.24
N ARG A 11 -55.67 15.90 -1.49
CA ARG A 11 -54.77 15.49 -2.61
C ARG A 11 -53.44 16.23 -2.60
N GLN A 12 -53.43 17.53 -2.32
CA GLN A 12 -52.22 18.32 -2.20
C GLN A 12 -51.33 17.83 -1.04
N ARG A 13 -51.91 17.54 0.12
CA ARG A 13 -51.21 16.97 1.25
C ARG A 13 -50.59 15.57 0.92
N LEU A 14 -51.36 14.74 0.26
CA LEU A 14 -50.90 13.42 -0.19
C LEU A 14 -49.71 13.53 -1.15
N THR A 15 -49.79 14.44 -2.12
CA THR A 15 -48.69 14.69 -3.07
C THR A 15 -47.45 15.20 -2.39
N LEU A 16 -47.57 16.10 -1.42
CA LEU A 16 -46.46 16.59 -0.61
C LEU A 16 -45.80 15.46 0.21
N VAL A 17 -46.62 14.62 0.84
CA VAL A 17 -46.11 13.45 1.61
C VAL A 17 -45.40 12.45 0.70
N LEU A 18 -45.97 12.16 -0.48
CA LEU A 18 -45.33 11.26 -1.46
C LEU A 18 -44.01 11.83 -1.97
N LEU A 19 -43.95 13.14 -2.26
CA LEU A 19 -42.69 13.79 -2.63
C LEU A 19 -41.67 13.74 -1.49
N ALA A 20 -42.09 14.03 -0.27
CA ALA A 20 -41.20 13.92 0.89
C ALA A 20 -40.69 12.50 1.08
N LEU A 21 -41.56 11.49 0.97
CA LEU A 21 -41.15 10.07 1.05
C LEU A 21 -40.18 9.70 -0.07
N LEU A 22 -40.39 10.17 -1.29
CA LEU A 22 -39.50 9.90 -2.42
C LEU A 22 -38.06 10.40 -2.14
N PHE A 23 -37.92 11.55 -1.49
CA PHE A 23 -36.60 12.12 -1.16
C PHE A 23 -36.00 11.55 0.13
N PHE A 24 -36.81 11.38 1.17
CA PHE A 24 -36.29 10.99 2.48
C PHE A 24 -36.21 9.49 2.71
N ALA A 25 -37.01 8.67 2.00
CA ALA A 25 -36.96 7.21 2.18
C ALA A 25 -35.61 6.60 1.79
N PRO A 26 -34.98 6.90 0.63
CA PRO A 26 -33.67 6.38 0.32
C PRO A 26 -32.59 6.84 1.29
N LEU A 27 -32.67 8.07 1.78
CA LEU A 27 -31.74 8.59 2.80
C LEU A 27 -31.94 7.87 4.13
N GLY A 28 -33.16 7.68 4.58
CA GLY A 28 -33.50 6.92 5.79
C GLY A 28 -33.06 5.46 5.70
N LEU A 29 -33.30 4.81 4.55
CA LEU A 29 -32.84 3.44 4.29
C LEU A 29 -31.30 3.34 4.36
N ALA A 30 -30.60 4.27 3.71
CA ALA A 30 -29.14 4.31 3.75
C ALA A 30 -28.61 4.51 5.18
N PHE A 31 -29.24 5.39 5.95
CA PHE A 31 -28.89 5.64 7.34
C PHE A 31 -29.14 4.40 8.22
N CYS A 32 -30.28 3.75 8.09
CA CYS A 32 -30.61 2.52 8.80
C CYS A 32 -29.66 1.38 8.41
N ALA A 33 -29.33 1.24 7.13
CA ALA A 33 -28.38 0.23 6.66
C ALA A 33 -26.98 0.46 7.24
N TYR A 34 -26.52 1.70 7.24
CA TYR A 34 -25.16 2.03 7.70
C TYR A 34 -25.02 1.95 9.22
N TYR A 35 -25.96 2.55 9.99
CA TYR A 35 -25.85 2.63 11.44
C TYR A 35 -26.56 1.48 12.16
N GLY A 36 -27.72 1.02 11.65
CA GLY A 36 -28.49 -0.03 12.30
C GLY A 36 -28.02 -1.44 11.94
N LEU A 37 -27.84 -1.72 10.67
CA LEU A 37 -27.41 -3.03 10.17
C LEU A 37 -25.89 -3.17 10.05
N HIS A 38 -25.13 -2.10 10.31
CA HIS A 38 -23.67 -2.05 10.09
C HIS A 38 -23.26 -2.53 8.68
N TRP A 39 -24.21 -2.43 7.74
CA TRP A 39 -23.99 -2.84 6.35
C TRP A 39 -23.06 -1.85 5.67
N ARG A 40 -21.79 -2.20 5.63
CA ARG A 40 -20.79 -1.50 4.83
C ARG A 40 -20.69 -2.25 3.51
N PRO A 41 -21.01 -1.64 2.36
CA PRO A 41 -20.81 -2.29 1.07
C PRO A 41 -19.35 -2.70 0.94
N GLY A 42 -19.12 -4.02 1.04
CA GLY A 42 -17.79 -4.61 1.25
C GLY A 42 -16.97 -4.78 -0.02
N THR A 43 -17.10 -3.93 -1.00
CA THR A 43 -16.12 -3.87 -2.07
C THR A 43 -14.90 -3.11 -1.57
N ARG A 44 -14.01 -3.82 -0.88
CA ARG A 44 -12.66 -3.30 -0.70
C ARG A 44 -12.10 -3.06 -2.09
N VAL A 45 -11.85 -1.81 -2.40
CA VAL A 45 -11.36 -1.37 -3.71
C VAL A 45 -9.84 -1.63 -3.82
N ASN A 46 -9.20 -1.94 -2.72
CA ASN A 46 -7.79 -2.29 -2.62
C ASN A 46 -7.56 -3.78 -2.90
N HIS A 47 -6.52 -4.07 -3.66
CA HIS A 47 -6.07 -5.42 -3.99
C HIS A 47 -5.16 -5.99 -2.90
N GLY A 48 -4.36 -5.12 -2.25
CA GLY A 48 -3.56 -5.49 -1.09
C GLY A 48 -4.38 -5.53 0.19
N LYS A 49 -3.87 -6.24 1.21
CA LYS A 49 -4.44 -6.26 2.56
C LYS A 49 -3.99 -5.00 3.31
N LEU A 50 -4.93 -4.15 3.72
CA LEU A 50 -4.64 -3.00 4.58
C LEU A 50 -4.19 -3.45 5.96
N ILE A 51 -3.23 -2.73 6.51
CA ILE A 51 -2.72 -2.88 7.87
C ILE A 51 -3.33 -1.74 8.70
N GLU A 52 -4.29 -2.07 9.55
CA GLU A 52 -5.02 -1.10 10.36
C GLU A 52 -4.77 -1.38 11.85
N PRO A 53 -4.26 -0.39 12.61
CA PRO A 53 -3.77 0.91 12.16
C PRO A 53 -2.45 0.81 11.39
N PRO A 54 -2.09 1.80 10.54
CA PRO A 54 -0.77 1.87 9.90
C PRO A 54 0.35 1.83 10.95
N ARG A 55 1.42 1.09 10.67
CA ARG A 55 2.50 0.86 11.64
C ARG A 55 3.71 1.73 11.29
N PRO A 56 4.11 2.70 12.11
CA PRO A 56 5.29 3.51 11.84
C PRO A 56 6.56 2.64 11.89
N ILE A 57 7.37 2.74 10.85
CA ILE A 57 8.68 2.09 10.81
C ILE A 57 9.65 2.97 11.61
N PRO A 58 10.38 2.40 12.60
CA PRO A 58 11.37 3.16 13.34
C PRO A 58 12.51 3.62 12.42
N ALA A 59 13.23 4.65 12.85
CA ALA A 59 14.45 5.08 12.17
C ALA A 59 15.50 3.96 12.21
N LEU A 60 15.90 3.49 11.01
CA LEU A 60 16.84 2.38 10.85
C LEU A 60 18.01 2.81 9.98
N SER A 61 19.20 2.36 10.32
CA SER A 61 20.41 2.56 9.52
C SER A 61 20.88 1.20 9.00
N LEU A 62 20.48 0.87 7.75
CA LEU A 62 20.81 -0.44 7.17
C LEU A 62 21.95 -0.31 6.14
N PRO A 63 22.93 -1.22 6.15
CA PRO A 63 24.03 -1.20 5.19
C PRO A 63 23.50 -1.36 3.76
N ARG A 64 23.79 -0.42 2.86
CA ARG A 64 23.50 -0.57 1.44
C ARG A 64 24.42 -1.60 0.80
N VAL A 65 23.85 -2.40 -0.08
CA VAL A 65 24.62 -3.22 -0.99
C VAL A 65 25.03 -2.33 -2.16
N ALA A 66 26.32 -1.97 -2.23
CA ALA A 66 26.85 -1.19 -3.33
C ALA A 66 26.82 -2.06 -4.61
N LEU A 67 26.05 -1.66 -5.60
CA LEU A 67 26.12 -2.18 -6.95
C LEU A 67 27.29 -1.45 -7.64
N VAL A 68 28.20 -2.20 -8.25
CA VAL A 68 29.39 -1.64 -8.91
C VAL A 68 28.92 -0.66 -10.00
N GLY A 69 29.27 0.62 -9.88
CA GLY A 69 28.82 1.70 -10.77
C GLY A 69 27.97 2.76 -10.11
N ASP A 70 27.46 2.49 -8.92
CA ASP A 70 26.95 3.57 -8.07
C ASP A 70 28.16 4.47 -7.74
N ALA A 71 28.13 5.72 -8.20
CA ALA A 71 29.04 6.72 -7.65
C ALA A 71 28.89 6.60 -6.13
N PRO A 72 30.01 6.59 -5.36
CA PRO A 72 29.88 6.59 -3.91
C PRO A 72 29.04 7.81 -3.57
N ALA A 73 27.75 7.57 -3.33
CA ALA A 73 26.93 8.55 -2.65
C ALA A 73 27.76 8.89 -1.41
N THR A 74 28.25 10.10 -1.34
CA THR A 74 29.20 10.63 -0.36
C THR A 74 28.89 10.08 1.03
N GLY A 75 29.61 9.02 1.43
CA GLY A 75 29.34 8.17 2.56
C GLY A 75 28.98 6.78 2.08
N GLY A 76 29.96 5.88 1.87
CA GLY A 76 29.80 4.43 1.72
C GLY A 76 29.11 3.90 2.97
N GLY A 77 27.81 4.08 3.05
CA GLY A 77 27.10 4.16 4.27
C GLY A 77 25.78 3.44 4.23
N ALA A 78 25.32 3.22 5.37
CA ALA A 78 23.99 2.81 5.72
C ALA A 78 22.96 3.64 4.95
N ALA A 79 21.95 3.00 4.44
CA ALA A 79 20.72 3.70 4.08
C ALA A 79 20.25 4.38 5.38
N GLY A 80 20.26 5.71 5.38
CA GLY A 80 20.00 6.49 6.59
C GLY A 80 18.62 6.26 7.18
N ALA A 81 18.40 6.85 8.33
CA ALA A 81 17.15 6.76 9.09
C ALA A 81 15.89 7.11 8.27
N ASP A 82 16.06 7.77 7.15
CA ASP A 82 14.98 8.23 6.26
C ASP A 82 14.75 7.34 5.04
N LEU A 83 15.34 6.12 5.01
CA LEU A 83 15.19 5.20 3.88
C LEU A 83 13.74 5.04 3.41
N PHE A 84 12.81 5.01 4.34
CA PHE A 84 11.37 4.79 4.09
C PHE A 84 10.55 6.09 4.07
N LYS A 85 11.18 7.26 4.08
CA LYS A 85 10.49 8.56 4.07
C LYS A 85 10.61 9.26 2.74
N GLY A 86 9.65 10.15 2.47
CA GLY A 86 9.62 11.00 1.29
C GLY A 86 9.15 10.31 0.01
N LYS A 87 9.05 8.98 0.00
CA LYS A 87 8.61 8.22 -1.18
C LYS A 87 7.71 7.05 -0.79
N TRP A 88 6.78 6.74 -1.66
CA TRP A 88 6.05 5.48 -1.62
C TRP A 88 7.02 4.33 -1.86
N THR A 89 7.09 3.38 -0.93
CA THR A 89 8.09 2.32 -0.98
C THR A 89 7.43 0.96 -1.17
N LEU A 90 7.77 0.28 -2.27
CA LEU A 90 7.53 -1.16 -2.42
C LEU A 90 8.67 -1.89 -1.73
N LEU A 91 8.39 -2.42 -0.56
CA LEU A 91 9.36 -3.13 0.28
C LEU A 91 9.21 -4.64 0.11
N TYR A 92 10.30 -5.31 -0.19
CA TYR A 92 10.40 -6.75 -0.16
C TYR A 92 11.46 -7.18 0.85
N TRP A 93 11.10 -8.11 1.72
CA TRP A 93 12.05 -8.76 2.65
C TRP A 93 12.21 -10.21 2.21
N GLY A 94 13.41 -10.65 1.98
CA GLY A 94 13.65 -12.02 1.53
C GLY A 94 15.11 -12.46 1.65
N PRO A 95 15.38 -13.74 1.38
CA PRO A 95 16.73 -14.28 1.45
C PRO A 95 17.66 -13.57 0.47
N GLY A 96 18.85 -13.21 0.91
CA GLY A 96 19.84 -12.50 0.09
C GLY A 96 20.32 -13.28 -1.13
N ALA A 97 20.28 -14.60 -1.08
CA ALA A 97 20.57 -15.47 -2.24
C ALA A 97 19.51 -15.37 -3.35
N CYS A 98 18.35 -14.81 -3.07
CA CYS A 98 17.26 -14.49 -3.99
C CYS A 98 16.95 -15.63 -4.97
N ALA A 99 16.36 -16.73 -4.47
CA ALA A 99 15.88 -17.86 -5.27
C ALA A 99 14.67 -17.47 -6.16
N ALA A 100 14.06 -18.44 -6.83
CA ALA A 100 13.02 -18.21 -7.84
C ALA A 100 11.86 -17.32 -7.37
N ALA A 101 11.33 -17.55 -6.17
CA ALA A 101 10.22 -16.74 -5.60
C ALA A 101 10.65 -15.28 -5.44
N CYS A 102 11.79 -15.02 -4.81
CA CYS A 102 12.35 -13.68 -4.68
C CYS A 102 12.54 -12.99 -6.04
N ARG A 103 13.12 -13.68 -7.04
CA ARG A 103 13.30 -13.14 -8.40
C ARG A 103 11.97 -12.77 -9.03
N THR A 104 10.93 -13.56 -8.82
CA THR A 104 9.58 -13.28 -9.31
C THR A 104 9.02 -12.00 -8.67
N GLU A 105 9.13 -11.83 -7.36
CA GLU A 105 8.62 -10.65 -6.68
C GLU A 105 9.42 -9.37 -7.03
N LEU A 106 10.73 -9.48 -7.15
CA LEU A 106 11.56 -8.37 -7.66
C LEU A 106 11.18 -7.99 -9.09
N TYR A 107 10.90 -8.97 -9.95
CA TYR A 107 10.40 -8.72 -11.30
C TYR A 107 9.01 -8.04 -11.26
N ASN A 108 8.07 -8.55 -10.47
CA ASN A 108 6.72 -8.01 -10.33
C ASN A 108 6.76 -6.53 -9.89
N THR A 109 7.51 -6.22 -8.85
CA THR A 109 7.66 -4.83 -8.37
C THR A 109 8.36 -3.93 -9.39
N ARG A 110 9.29 -4.46 -10.20
CA ARG A 110 9.90 -3.73 -11.32
C ARG A 110 8.85 -3.38 -12.39
N GLN A 111 7.98 -4.34 -12.76
CA GLN A 111 6.92 -4.09 -13.73
C GLN A 111 5.94 -3.00 -13.23
N VAL A 112 5.58 -3.03 -11.96
CA VAL A 112 4.74 -2.00 -11.35
C VAL A 112 5.42 -0.63 -11.43
N ARG A 113 6.70 -0.54 -11.06
CA ARG A 113 7.48 0.71 -11.13
C ARG A 113 7.59 1.24 -12.56
N ALA A 114 7.88 0.37 -13.54
CA ALA A 114 7.96 0.73 -14.95
C ALA A 114 6.63 1.24 -15.50
N ALA A 115 5.51 0.60 -15.11
CA ALA A 115 4.17 1.01 -15.53
C ALA A 115 3.72 2.36 -14.94
N LEU A 116 4.36 2.82 -13.88
CA LEU A 116 4.21 4.18 -13.31
C LEU A 116 5.10 5.21 -14.03
N ARG A 117 5.71 4.85 -15.17
CA ARG A 117 6.62 5.71 -15.94
C ARG A 117 7.77 6.28 -15.09
N GLN A 118 8.28 5.46 -14.17
CA GLN A 118 9.36 5.83 -13.25
C GLN A 118 9.04 7.08 -12.41
N ASP A 119 7.78 7.19 -11.94
CA ASP A 119 7.37 8.28 -11.03
C ASP A 119 8.35 8.37 -9.86
N ASP A 120 9.02 9.51 -9.69
CA ASP A 120 10.08 9.72 -8.69
C ASP A 120 9.57 9.63 -7.25
N ARG A 121 8.25 9.68 -7.06
CA ARG A 121 7.60 9.48 -5.77
C ARG A 121 7.52 8.02 -5.33
N VAL A 122 7.93 7.06 -6.19
CA VAL A 122 7.90 5.64 -5.88
C VAL A 122 9.31 5.07 -5.92
N GLN A 123 9.69 4.33 -4.89
CA GLN A 123 10.94 3.57 -4.84
C GLN A 123 10.68 2.10 -4.54
N ARG A 124 11.69 1.28 -4.79
CA ARG A 124 11.71 -0.15 -4.48
C ARG A 124 12.86 -0.42 -3.53
N VAL A 125 12.58 -1.15 -2.45
CA VAL A 125 13.58 -1.52 -1.46
C VAL A 125 13.56 -3.03 -1.26
N PHE A 126 14.72 -3.65 -1.37
CA PHE A 126 14.94 -5.04 -1.02
C PHE A 126 15.79 -5.14 0.24
N VAL A 127 15.25 -5.73 1.29
CA VAL A 127 15.99 -6.07 2.51
C VAL A 127 16.44 -7.52 2.39
N ALA A 128 17.72 -7.69 2.12
CA ALA A 128 18.34 -8.99 1.92
C ALA A 128 18.74 -9.61 3.26
N ASP A 129 18.14 -10.75 3.61
CA ASP A 129 18.44 -11.49 4.83
C ASP A 129 19.47 -12.59 4.56
N GLY A 130 20.39 -12.79 5.48
CA GLY A 130 21.45 -13.78 5.40
C GLY A 130 22.53 -13.48 4.36
N ALA A 131 23.01 -14.52 3.69
CA ALA A 131 24.05 -14.41 2.67
C ALA A 131 23.54 -13.62 1.47
N CYS A 132 24.15 -12.50 1.19
CA CYS A 132 23.80 -11.58 0.09
C CYS A 132 24.99 -11.43 -0.85
N CYS A 133 24.82 -11.18 -2.13
CA CYS A 133 23.68 -11.18 -3.03
C CYS A 133 24.23 -11.55 -4.41
N ASP A 134 23.36 -11.95 -5.36
CA ASP A 134 23.74 -12.02 -6.78
C ASP A 134 23.80 -10.58 -7.33
N LEU A 135 24.98 -9.96 -7.23
CA LEU A 135 25.18 -8.55 -7.60
C LEU A 135 25.00 -8.32 -9.09
N ASP A 136 25.38 -9.27 -9.95
CA ASP A 136 25.21 -9.14 -11.38
C ASP A 136 23.74 -9.17 -11.77
N PHE A 137 22.95 -10.04 -11.15
CA PHE A 137 21.51 -10.07 -11.34
C PHE A 137 20.86 -8.75 -10.89
N LEU A 138 21.20 -8.27 -9.70
CA LEU A 138 20.63 -7.02 -9.18
C LEU A 138 21.00 -5.83 -10.07
N ARG A 139 22.25 -5.71 -10.45
CA ARG A 139 22.74 -4.61 -11.30
C ARG A 139 22.10 -4.60 -12.68
N THR A 140 22.03 -5.76 -13.34
CA THR A 140 21.57 -5.85 -14.72
C THR A 140 20.05 -5.84 -14.83
N GLN A 141 19.36 -6.48 -13.88
CA GLN A 141 17.91 -6.62 -13.94
C GLN A 141 17.14 -5.61 -13.09
N HIS A 142 17.78 -5.03 -12.08
CA HIS A 142 17.12 -4.15 -11.10
C HIS A 142 17.96 -2.91 -10.75
N PRO A 143 18.38 -2.09 -11.72
CA PRO A 143 19.27 -0.93 -11.48
C PRO A 143 18.64 0.16 -10.60
N ASP A 144 17.31 0.21 -10.51
CA ASP A 144 16.55 1.15 -9.69
C ASP A 144 16.24 0.65 -8.27
N LEU A 145 16.68 -0.59 -7.94
CA LEU A 145 16.37 -1.22 -6.68
C LEU A 145 17.37 -0.81 -5.59
N VAL A 146 16.87 -0.21 -4.53
CA VAL A 146 17.67 0.01 -3.33
C VAL A 146 17.79 -1.30 -2.57
N THR A 147 18.97 -1.90 -2.53
CA THR A 147 19.22 -3.13 -1.78
C THR A 147 19.98 -2.81 -0.50
N VAL A 148 19.47 -3.31 0.63
CA VAL A 148 20.07 -3.18 1.96
C VAL A 148 20.20 -4.56 2.61
N ARG A 149 21.19 -4.72 3.50
CA ARG A 149 21.35 -5.97 4.26
C ARG A 149 20.53 -5.90 5.54
N ALA A 150 19.86 -6.99 5.86
CA ALA A 150 19.29 -7.19 7.17
C ALA A 150 20.44 -7.41 8.18
N THR A 151 20.57 -6.48 9.14
CA THR A 151 21.44 -6.59 10.30
C THR A 151 20.58 -6.80 11.55
N PRO A 152 21.13 -7.10 12.72
CA PRO A 152 20.35 -7.16 13.96
C PRO A 152 19.52 -5.90 14.22
N GLU A 153 19.96 -4.74 13.73
CA GLU A 153 19.23 -3.46 13.80
C GLU A 153 17.92 -3.46 12.99
N ALA A 154 17.77 -4.37 12.03
CA ALA A 154 16.53 -4.55 11.27
C ALA A 154 15.45 -5.36 12.02
N ALA A 155 15.76 -5.92 13.20
CA ALA A 155 14.81 -6.72 13.96
C ALA A 155 13.47 -5.99 14.24
N PRO A 156 13.44 -4.68 14.57
CA PRO A 156 12.18 -3.97 14.74
C PRO A 156 11.34 -3.91 13.44
N LEU A 157 11.99 -3.75 12.28
CA LEU A 157 11.30 -3.80 10.98
C LEU A 157 10.71 -5.20 10.74
N LEU A 158 11.50 -6.24 10.95
CA LEU A 158 11.03 -7.62 10.78
C LEU A 158 9.82 -7.91 11.69
N ALA A 159 9.84 -7.43 12.92
CA ALA A 159 8.70 -7.57 13.84
C ALA A 159 7.42 -6.88 13.33
N LEU A 160 7.57 -5.70 12.68
CA LEU A 160 6.44 -4.99 12.09
C LEU A 160 5.87 -5.70 10.86
N LEU A 161 6.72 -6.37 10.07
CA LEU A 161 6.32 -7.10 8.87
C LEU A 161 5.55 -8.39 9.20
N LYS A 162 5.67 -8.93 10.40
CA LYS A 162 4.86 -10.06 10.86
C LYS A 162 3.41 -9.62 11.02
N LEU A 163 2.52 -10.18 10.21
CA LEU A 163 1.10 -9.83 10.18
C LEU A 163 0.25 -10.73 11.08
N GLY A 164 0.82 -11.80 11.57
CA GLY A 164 0.22 -12.76 12.50
C GLY A 164 1.30 -13.61 13.18
N SER A 165 0.92 -14.44 14.14
CA SER A 165 1.85 -15.27 14.91
C SER A 165 2.61 -16.31 14.07
N ALA A 166 2.06 -16.69 12.92
CA ALA A 166 2.63 -17.67 11.99
C ALA A 166 3.29 -17.04 10.75
N ASP A 167 3.17 -15.72 10.58
CA ASP A 167 3.74 -15.04 9.41
C ASP A 167 5.23 -14.73 9.63
N GLU A 168 6.07 -15.39 8.86
CA GLU A 168 7.49 -15.09 8.72
C GLU A 168 7.69 -14.33 7.39
N PRO A 169 8.02 -13.02 7.39
CA PRO A 169 8.09 -12.22 6.16
C PRO A 169 9.07 -12.80 5.14
N ALA A 170 10.25 -13.26 5.60
CA ALA A 170 11.27 -13.83 4.73
C ALA A 170 10.85 -15.15 4.06
N ALA A 171 9.95 -15.91 4.69
CA ALA A 171 9.41 -17.14 4.15
C ALA A 171 8.10 -16.93 3.37
N ALA A 172 7.40 -15.83 3.62
CA ALA A 172 6.10 -15.53 3.04
C ALA A 172 6.18 -14.85 1.67
N ASP A 173 7.36 -14.45 1.20
CA ASP A 173 7.59 -13.78 -0.09
C ASP A 173 6.61 -12.64 -0.38
N ARG A 174 6.30 -11.83 0.65
CA ARG A 174 5.33 -10.74 0.57
C ARG A 174 5.96 -9.44 0.11
N VAL A 175 5.20 -8.66 -0.65
CA VAL A 175 5.52 -7.26 -0.93
C VAL A 175 4.71 -6.37 0.01
N TYR A 176 5.37 -5.40 0.59
CA TYR A 176 4.76 -4.44 1.51
C TYR A 176 4.77 -3.05 0.88
N LEU A 177 3.78 -2.24 1.24
CA LEU A 177 3.70 -0.85 0.84
C LEU A 177 3.88 0.05 2.06
N VAL A 178 4.84 0.95 1.96
CA VAL A 178 5.15 1.97 2.96
C VAL A 178 4.83 3.34 2.38
N ASP A 179 4.17 4.18 3.15
CA ASP A 179 3.82 5.54 2.74
C ASP A 179 5.02 6.51 2.86
N PRO A 180 4.94 7.73 2.28
CA PRO A 180 6.01 8.72 2.37
C PRO A 180 6.30 9.25 3.79
N LEU A 181 5.45 8.97 4.76
CA LEU A 181 5.68 9.29 6.17
C LEU A 181 6.47 8.19 6.89
N GLY A 182 6.67 7.03 6.24
CA GLY A 182 7.36 5.89 6.81
C GLY A 182 6.44 4.91 7.53
N ASN A 183 5.15 4.88 7.24
CA ASN A 183 4.22 3.93 7.84
C ASN A 183 4.00 2.73 6.94
N LEU A 184 4.10 1.54 7.50
CA LEU A 184 3.69 0.30 6.86
C LEU A 184 2.15 0.25 6.81
N MET A 185 1.58 0.31 5.61
CA MET A 185 0.13 0.45 5.47
C MET A 185 -0.55 -0.68 4.71
N MET A 186 0.16 -1.44 3.89
CA MET A 186 -0.46 -2.49 3.09
C MET A 186 0.51 -3.64 2.82
N SER A 187 -0.01 -4.84 2.63
CA SER A 187 0.76 -6.01 2.19
C SER A 187 0.09 -6.73 1.04
N TYR A 188 0.90 -7.33 0.20
CA TYR A 188 0.49 -8.16 -0.92
C TYR A 188 1.03 -9.58 -0.74
N PRO A 189 0.18 -10.61 -0.84
CA PRO A 189 0.64 -12.00 -0.78
C PRO A 189 1.47 -12.37 -2.03
N PRO A 190 2.23 -13.47 -2.01
CA PRO A 190 3.12 -13.85 -3.11
C PRO A 190 2.40 -14.17 -4.43
N ASP A 191 1.10 -14.42 -4.39
CA ASP A 191 0.24 -14.63 -5.56
C ASP A 191 -0.46 -13.35 -6.05
N ALA A 192 -0.16 -12.20 -5.44
CA ALA A 192 -0.76 -10.94 -5.81
C ALA A 192 -0.39 -10.53 -7.23
N ARG A 193 -1.40 -10.23 -8.03
CA ARG A 193 -1.17 -9.78 -9.40
C ARG A 193 -0.51 -8.40 -9.43
N PRO A 194 0.57 -8.19 -10.20
CA PRO A 194 1.21 -6.87 -10.33
C PRO A 194 0.26 -5.76 -10.74
N LYS A 195 -0.77 -6.09 -11.54
CA LYS A 195 -1.82 -5.15 -11.94
C LYS A 195 -2.57 -4.59 -10.73
N GLY A 196 -2.89 -5.41 -9.73
CA GLY A 196 -3.55 -4.97 -8.51
C GLY A 196 -2.69 -3.99 -7.71
N MET A 197 -1.40 -4.30 -7.51
CA MET A 197 -0.45 -3.38 -6.88
C MET A 197 -0.37 -2.04 -7.62
N LEU A 198 -0.35 -2.09 -8.96
CA LEU A 198 -0.32 -0.89 -9.80
C LEU A 198 -1.58 -0.04 -9.64
N GLU A 199 -2.76 -0.65 -9.59
CA GLU A 199 -4.03 0.05 -9.43
C GLU A 199 -4.12 0.71 -8.05
N ASP A 200 -3.70 0.02 -6.99
CA ASP A 200 -3.64 0.57 -5.65
C ASP A 200 -2.68 1.77 -5.58
N LEU A 201 -1.45 1.62 -6.10
CA LEU A 201 -0.47 2.71 -6.12
C LEU A 201 -0.95 3.92 -6.94
N LYS A 202 -1.56 3.72 -8.10
CA LYS A 202 -2.12 4.83 -8.90
C LYS A 202 -3.16 5.62 -8.13
N ARG A 203 -4.02 4.95 -7.37
CA ARG A 203 -5.01 5.63 -6.52
C ARG A 203 -4.34 6.43 -5.41
N LEU A 204 -3.38 5.82 -4.72
CA LEU A 204 -2.65 6.48 -3.64
C LEU A 204 -1.88 7.70 -4.14
N LEU A 205 -1.18 7.58 -5.27
CA LEU A 205 -0.46 8.68 -5.91
C LEU A 205 -1.41 9.79 -6.39
N GLY A 206 -2.62 9.44 -6.83
CA GLY A 206 -3.63 10.42 -7.25
C GLY A 206 -4.29 11.18 -6.09
N LEU A 207 -4.33 10.56 -4.91
CA LEU A 207 -4.92 11.16 -3.70
C LEU A 207 -3.87 11.86 -2.82
N SER A 208 -2.60 11.46 -2.93
CA SER A 208 -1.50 11.99 -2.14
C SER A 208 -0.80 13.14 -2.87
N HIS A 209 -0.64 14.25 -2.15
CA HIS A 209 0.20 15.38 -2.60
C HIS A 209 1.60 15.31 -1.99
N VAL A 210 1.92 14.23 -1.28
CA VAL A 210 3.19 13.98 -0.58
C VAL A 210 3.95 12.86 -1.28
N GLY A 211 5.24 13.05 -1.44
CA GLY A 211 6.15 12.12 -2.11
C GLY A 211 6.82 12.73 -3.31
#